data_f9880b4bf525f644a6a92ca6940759cc
#
_entry.id   f9880b4bf525f644a6a92ca6940759cc
#
_cell.length_a   1.000
_cell.length_b   1.000
_cell.length_c   1.000
_cell.angle_alpha   90.00
_cell.angle_beta   90.00
_cell.angle_gamma   90.00
#
_symmetry.space_group_name_H-M   'P 1'
#
loop_
_entity.id
_entity.type
_entity.pdbx_description
1 polymer ?
#
loop_
_entity_poly.entity_id
_entity_poly.type
_entity_poly.pdbx_seq_one_letter_code
_entity_poly.pdbx_strand_id
1 'polypeptide(L)'
;MHVDCKWVGRMPYKECWEYQQTLFNELLAKQGDGSEHAGTIIFVEHPAVYTLGKSGNMSNMLIDEARLKALGAEFYHIDRGGDITFHGEGQVVCYPILDLEKLGIGLRRYIEILEQSIIETVAEYGINGRRLEGATGVWLCDEVELPNGEKVERNWRKICAIGVKASRFVTMHGLALNAATDLKWFTMINPCGFIDKGVTSITKELGREVNFDEASRVLCKKLLANFKLEREQ
;
A
#
# COMPACT_ATOMS: atom_id res chain seq x y z
N MET A 1 4.58 14.55 -18.44
CA MET A 1 4.49 14.96 -17.02
C MET A 1 5.57 14.27 -16.22
N HIS A 2 6.15 14.96 -15.24
CA HIS A 2 7.27 14.48 -14.44
C HIS A 2 6.84 14.23 -12.99
N VAL A 3 7.57 13.37 -12.30
CA VAL A 3 7.36 13.06 -10.90
C VAL A 3 8.71 12.79 -10.20
N ASP A 4 8.83 13.26 -8.97
CA ASP A 4 9.93 12.86 -8.10
C ASP A 4 9.70 11.44 -7.56
N CYS A 5 10.74 10.60 -7.57
CA CYS A 5 10.73 9.32 -6.88
C CYS A 5 11.79 9.33 -5.78
N LYS A 6 11.37 9.25 -4.52
CA LYS A 6 12.23 9.37 -3.35
C LYS A 6 12.24 8.08 -2.52
N TRP A 7 13.41 7.52 -2.32
CA TRP A 7 13.66 6.42 -1.39
C TRP A 7 14.23 7.01 -0.11
N VAL A 8 13.41 7.06 0.94
CA VAL A 8 13.78 7.71 2.22
C VAL A 8 14.31 6.71 3.25
N GLY A 9 14.45 5.44 2.85
CA GLY A 9 14.97 4.40 3.73
C GLY A 9 14.01 4.06 4.86
N ARG A 10 14.56 3.73 6.04
CA ARG A 10 13.77 3.45 7.23
C ARG A 10 13.49 4.74 7.98
N MET A 11 12.19 5.06 8.13
CA MET A 11 11.74 6.31 8.74
C MET A 11 10.56 6.05 9.69
N PRO A 12 10.51 6.65 10.91
CA PRO A 12 9.35 6.61 11.80
C PRO A 12 8.08 7.08 11.09
N TYR A 13 6.95 6.43 11.42
CA TYR A 13 5.69 6.71 10.72
C TYR A 13 5.27 8.17 10.83
N LYS A 14 5.33 8.75 12.04
CA LYS A 14 4.95 10.15 12.29
C LYS A 14 5.77 11.13 11.47
N GLU A 15 7.08 10.95 11.43
CA GLU A 15 7.99 11.80 10.65
C GLU A 15 7.66 11.74 9.16
N CYS A 16 7.45 10.53 8.64
CA CYS A 16 7.06 10.36 7.24
C CYS A 16 5.68 10.94 6.94
N TRP A 17 4.74 10.84 7.88
CA TRP A 17 3.41 11.44 7.73
C TRP A 17 3.47 12.97 7.69
N GLU A 18 4.27 13.60 8.54
CA GLU A 18 4.52 15.05 8.51
C GLU A 18 5.18 15.48 7.19
N TYR A 19 6.11 14.68 6.69
CA TYR A 19 6.72 14.91 5.38
C TYR A 19 5.70 14.79 4.23
N GLN A 20 4.85 13.77 4.24
CA GLN A 20 3.74 13.67 3.28
C GLN A 20 2.82 14.90 3.33
N GLN A 21 2.50 15.39 4.53
CA GLN A 21 1.63 16.56 4.71
C GLN A 21 2.25 17.83 4.11
N THR A 22 3.58 17.99 4.23
CA THR A 22 4.32 19.09 3.61
C THR A 22 4.20 19.04 2.09
N LEU A 23 4.52 17.90 1.47
CA LEU A 23 4.45 17.72 0.02
C LEU A 23 3.00 17.87 -0.51
N PHE A 24 2.03 17.35 0.24
CA PHE A 24 0.62 17.49 -0.09
C PHE A 24 0.18 18.97 -0.11
N ASN A 25 0.56 19.76 0.89
CA ASN A 25 0.23 21.19 0.97
C ASN A 25 0.95 22.00 -0.11
N GLU A 26 2.21 21.69 -0.39
CA GLU A 26 2.97 22.32 -1.47
C GLU A 26 2.33 22.07 -2.84
N LEU A 27 1.89 20.84 -3.09
CA LEU A 27 1.24 20.48 -4.34
C LEU A 27 -0.13 21.15 -4.49
N LEU A 28 -0.91 21.24 -3.40
CA LEU A 28 -2.16 22.00 -3.36
C LEU A 28 -1.95 23.49 -3.68
N ALA A 29 -0.88 24.09 -3.16
CA ALA A 29 -0.57 25.49 -3.39
C ALA A 29 -0.13 25.80 -4.83
N LYS A 30 0.37 24.77 -5.54
CA LYS A 30 0.83 24.87 -6.93
C LYS A 30 -0.21 24.46 -7.96
N GLN A 31 -1.44 24.12 -7.55
CA GLN A 31 -2.50 23.77 -8.50
C GLN A 31 -2.78 24.96 -9.45
N GLY A 32 -2.86 24.66 -10.75
CA GLY A 32 -3.10 25.67 -11.77
C GLY A 32 -1.86 26.51 -12.19
N ASP A 33 -0.66 26.18 -11.72
CA ASP A 33 0.59 26.89 -12.05
C ASP A 33 1.13 26.61 -13.47
N GLY A 34 0.49 25.70 -14.22
CA GLY A 34 0.92 25.31 -15.57
C GLY A 34 2.15 24.39 -15.59
N SER A 35 2.70 24.01 -14.43
CA SER A 35 3.84 23.10 -14.33
C SER A 35 3.45 21.68 -14.79
N GLU A 36 4.39 20.99 -15.45
CA GLU A 36 4.25 19.57 -15.80
C GLU A 36 4.61 18.62 -14.65
N HIS A 37 5.02 19.12 -13.49
CA HIS A 37 5.31 18.33 -12.30
C HIS A 37 4.03 17.83 -11.64
N ALA A 38 3.85 16.52 -11.63
CA ALA A 38 2.63 15.88 -11.13
C ALA A 38 2.67 15.56 -9.62
N GLY A 39 3.85 15.62 -8.99
CA GLY A 39 4.01 15.36 -7.55
C GLY A 39 5.22 14.49 -7.20
N THR A 40 5.12 13.79 -6.07
CA THR A 40 6.21 12.97 -5.51
C THR A 40 5.71 11.58 -5.14
N ILE A 41 6.46 10.55 -5.49
CA ILE A 41 6.25 9.17 -5.04
C ILE A 41 7.32 8.82 -4.02
N ILE A 42 6.94 8.55 -2.77
CA ILE A 42 7.84 8.19 -1.68
C ILE A 42 7.83 6.68 -1.49
N PHE A 43 9.01 6.06 -1.39
CA PHE A 43 9.22 4.69 -0.97
C PHE A 43 9.90 4.70 0.41
N VAL A 44 9.29 4.00 1.36
CA VAL A 44 9.72 4.00 2.76
C VAL A 44 9.50 2.63 3.40
N GLU A 45 10.35 2.31 4.36
CA GLU A 45 10.16 1.22 5.30
C GLU A 45 9.93 1.81 6.69
N HIS A 46 8.90 1.36 7.40
CA HIS A 46 8.62 1.85 8.75
C HIS A 46 9.10 0.87 9.84
N PRO A 47 9.49 1.36 11.02
CA PRO A 47 9.44 0.55 12.23
C PRO A 47 8.01 0.04 12.47
N ALA A 48 7.87 -0.99 13.33
CA ALA A 48 6.58 -1.60 13.63
C ALA A 48 5.53 -0.56 14.07
N VAL A 49 4.46 -0.43 13.29
CA VAL A 49 3.38 0.53 13.54
C VAL A 49 2.05 0.02 13.02
N TYR A 50 0.99 0.22 13.81
CA TYR A 50 -0.38 0.02 13.37
C TYR A 50 -1.03 1.36 13.06
N THR A 51 -1.80 1.40 11.98
CA THR A 51 -2.56 2.58 11.61
C THR A 51 -4.04 2.25 11.46
N LEU A 52 -4.90 3.00 12.14
CA LEU A 52 -6.35 2.91 12.00
C LEU A 52 -6.84 4.01 11.07
N GLY A 53 -7.46 3.62 9.97
CA GLY A 53 -8.03 4.54 9.00
C GLY A 53 -9.38 5.12 9.47
N LYS A 54 -9.91 6.03 8.66
CA LYS A 54 -11.10 6.82 8.98
C LYS A 54 -12.38 5.98 9.17
N SER A 55 -12.45 4.82 8.50
CA SER A 55 -13.59 3.88 8.59
C SER A 55 -13.31 2.73 9.54
N GLY A 56 -12.18 2.76 10.24
CA GLY A 56 -11.74 1.65 11.08
C GLY A 56 -12.44 1.60 12.43
N ASN A 57 -12.51 0.39 12.99
CA ASN A 57 -13.03 0.15 14.32
C ASN A 57 -11.90 -0.29 15.25
N MET A 58 -11.76 0.37 16.41
CA MET A 58 -10.77 0.01 17.44
C MET A 58 -10.89 -1.44 17.92
N SER A 59 -12.07 -2.06 17.83
CA SER A 59 -12.26 -3.48 18.16
C SER A 59 -11.48 -4.43 17.24
N ASN A 60 -10.99 -3.91 16.09
CA ASN A 60 -10.13 -4.66 15.17
C ASN A 60 -8.66 -4.71 15.62
N MET A 61 -8.27 -3.95 16.65
CA MET A 61 -7.02 -4.15 17.38
C MET A 61 -7.24 -5.23 18.45
N LEU A 62 -6.55 -6.34 18.35
CA LEU A 62 -6.74 -7.51 19.23
C LEU A 62 -5.82 -7.51 20.45
N ILE A 63 -4.93 -6.53 20.55
CA ILE A 63 -4.01 -6.35 21.68
C ILE A 63 -4.23 -4.99 22.34
N ASP A 64 -3.93 -4.91 23.62
CA ASP A 64 -4.00 -3.67 24.38
C ASP A 64 -2.74 -2.79 24.23
N GLU A 65 -2.81 -1.57 24.76
CA GLU A 65 -1.70 -0.61 24.70
C GLU A 65 -0.45 -1.11 25.43
N ALA A 66 -0.61 -1.84 26.53
CA ALA A 66 0.52 -2.39 27.29
C ALA A 66 1.29 -3.43 26.46
N ARG A 67 0.57 -4.30 25.76
CA ARG A 67 1.15 -5.28 24.85
C ARG A 67 1.82 -4.62 23.65
N LEU A 68 1.16 -3.62 23.05
CA LEU A 68 1.70 -2.85 21.94
C LEU A 68 3.05 -2.23 22.32
N LYS A 69 3.11 -1.56 23.47
CA LYS A 69 4.34 -0.95 23.99
C LYS A 69 5.44 -1.98 24.28
N ALA A 70 5.06 -3.13 24.84
CA ALA A 70 6.02 -4.21 25.12
C ALA A 70 6.64 -4.79 23.85
N LEU A 71 5.93 -4.73 22.73
CA LEU A 71 6.41 -5.14 21.40
C LEU A 71 7.24 -4.05 20.69
N GLY A 72 7.32 -2.84 21.25
CA GLY A 72 8.00 -1.70 20.62
C GLY A 72 7.29 -1.17 19.38
N ALA A 73 5.98 -1.43 19.25
CA ALA A 73 5.18 -0.96 18.13
C ALA A 73 4.42 0.32 18.50
N GLU A 74 4.22 1.19 17.50
CA GLU A 74 3.43 2.41 17.62
C GLU A 74 1.99 2.20 17.10
N PHE A 75 1.10 3.12 17.46
CA PHE A 75 -0.27 3.16 16.95
C PHE A 75 -0.69 4.58 16.61
N TYR A 76 -1.30 4.76 15.43
CA TYR A 76 -1.84 6.05 15.01
C TYR A 76 -3.24 5.91 14.43
N HIS A 77 -4.14 6.83 14.84
CA HIS A 77 -5.40 7.05 14.14
C HIS A 77 -5.19 8.12 13.08
N ILE A 78 -5.48 7.81 11.83
CA ILE A 78 -5.14 8.64 10.67
C ILE A 78 -6.33 8.81 9.73
N ASP A 79 -6.21 9.73 8.78
CA ASP A 79 -7.30 10.15 7.91
C ASP A 79 -7.32 9.48 6.51
N ARG A 80 -6.56 8.36 6.33
CA ARG A 80 -6.68 7.53 5.13
C ARG A 80 -7.99 6.75 5.09
N GLY A 81 -8.41 6.34 3.90
CA GLY A 81 -9.49 5.36 3.75
C GLY A 81 -9.11 3.97 4.32
N GLY A 82 -10.14 3.17 4.59
CA GLY A 82 -9.99 1.81 5.10
C GLY A 82 -9.92 1.71 6.63
N ASP A 83 -9.66 0.50 7.10
CA ASP A 83 -9.64 0.06 8.49
C ASP A 83 -8.20 -0.02 9.04
N ILE A 84 -7.98 -0.88 10.04
CA ILE A 84 -6.67 -1.10 10.64
C ILE A 84 -5.73 -1.85 9.68
N THR A 85 -4.45 -1.48 9.71
CA THR A 85 -3.38 -2.21 9.05
C THR A 85 -2.09 -2.12 9.85
N PHE A 86 -1.10 -2.91 9.45
CA PHE A 86 0.24 -2.93 10.00
C PHE A 86 1.26 -2.46 8.96
N HIS A 87 2.26 -1.71 9.41
CA HIS A 87 3.47 -1.42 8.66
C HIS A 87 4.69 -1.83 9.49
N GLY A 88 5.70 -2.35 8.83
CA GLY A 88 6.91 -2.81 9.50
C GLY A 88 8.02 -3.19 8.53
N GLU A 89 9.08 -3.71 9.10
CA GLU A 89 10.29 -4.15 8.41
C GLU A 89 9.96 -5.19 7.31
N GLY A 90 10.62 -5.09 6.16
CA GLY A 90 10.37 -5.96 5.00
C GLY A 90 9.11 -5.59 4.20
N GLN A 91 8.39 -4.52 4.56
CA GLN A 91 7.23 -4.04 3.83
C GLN A 91 7.61 -2.83 2.96
N VAL A 92 7.30 -2.88 1.67
CA VAL A 92 7.44 -1.72 0.79
C VAL A 92 6.21 -0.84 0.94
N VAL A 93 6.36 0.25 1.70
CA VAL A 93 5.33 1.28 1.78
C VAL A 93 5.60 2.34 0.72
N CYS A 94 4.57 2.67 -0.05
CA CYS A 94 4.67 3.65 -1.12
C CYS A 94 3.55 4.69 -0.99
N TYR A 95 3.94 5.96 -0.97
CA TYR A 95 3.05 7.10 -0.87
C TYR A 95 3.14 7.96 -2.14
N PRO A 96 2.27 7.73 -3.14
CA PRO A 96 2.17 8.62 -4.29
C PRO A 96 1.34 9.85 -3.92
N ILE A 97 2.02 10.99 -3.79
CA ILE A 97 1.41 12.31 -3.53
C ILE A 97 1.34 13.02 -4.88
N LEU A 98 0.19 12.89 -5.54
CA LEU A 98 0.01 13.27 -6.94
C LEU A 98 -1.19 14.19 -7.11
N ASP A 99 -1.09 15.10 -8.07
CA ASP A 99 -2.21 15.91 -8.56
C ASP A 99 -2.94 15.13 -9.67
N LEU A 100 -4.10 14.57 -9.31
CA LEU A 100 -4.92 13.76 -10.22
C LEU A 100 -5.58 14.62 -11.31
N GLU A 101 -5.78 15.92 -11.09
CA GLU A 101 -6.32 16.83 -12.10
C GLU A 101 -5.33 17.00 -13.24
N LYS A 102 -4.04 17.23 -12.92
CA LYS A 102 -2.96 17.24 -13.92
C LYS A 102 -2.88 15.94 -14.71
N LEU A 103 -3.11 14.80 -14.03
CA LEU A 103 -3.11 13.49 -14.68
C LEU A 103 -4.39 13.18 -15.48
N GLY A 104 -5.42 14.04 -15.40
CA GLY A 104 -6.70 13.83 -16.06
C GLY A 104 -7.47 12.60 -15.57
N ILE A 105 -7.28 12.18 -14.31
CA ILE A 105 -7.91 11.00 -13.74
C ILE A 105 -8.67 11.29 -12.44
N GLY A 106 -9.71 10.51 -12.18
CA GLY A 106 -10.41 10.54 -10.89
C GLY A 106 -9.82 9.53 -9.89
N LEU A 107 -10.26 9.63 -8.63
CA LEU A 107 -9.79 8.80 -7.53
C LEU A 107 -9.98 7.29 -7.80
N ARG A 108 -11.10 6.89 -8.43
CA ARG A 108 -11.34 5.48 -8.79
C ARG A 108 -10.24 4.95 -9.72
N ARG A 109 -9.95 5.71 -10.79
CA ARG A 109 -8.91 5.33 -11.75
C ARG A 109 -7.53 5.30 -11.11
N TYR A 110 -7.24 6.22 -10.19
CA TYR A 110 -6.02 6.21 -9.40
C TYR A 110 -5.85 4.91 -8.62
N ILE A 111 -6.88 4.46 -7.89
CA ILE A 111 -6.85 3.18 -7.16
C ILE A 111 -6.63 2.00 -8.12
N GLU A 112 -7.34 1.96 -9.24
CA GLU A 112 -7.18 0.91 -10.27
C GLU A 112 -5.75 0.85 -10.81
N ILE A 113 -5.09 2.00 -10.98
CA ILE A 113 -3.68 2.09 -11.41
C ILE A 113 -2.75 1.56 -10.31
N LEU A 114 -2.99 1.90 -9.04
CA LEU A 114 -2.20 1.36 -7.94
C LEU A 114 -2.30 -0.17 -7.89
N GLU A 115 -3.52 -0.72 -7.94
CA GLU A 115 -3.74 -2.17 -7.95
C GLU A 115 -3.06 -2.82 -9.16
N GLN A 116 -3.20 -2.25 -10.36
CA GLN A 116 -2.58 -2.76 -11.56
C GLN A 116 -1.06 -2.79 -11.44
N SER A 117 -0.46 -1.73 -10.91
CA SER A 117 0.98 -1.65 -10.71
C SER A 117 1.50 -2.71 -9.75
N ILE A 118 0.73 -3.02 -8.70
CA ILE A 118 1.07 -4.11 -7.77
C ILE A 118 0.91 -5.47 -8.44
N ILE A 119 -0.19 -5.71 -9.18
CA ILE A 119 -0.40 -6.97 -9.92
C ILE A 119 0.77 -7.24 -10.86
N GLU A 120 1.19 -6.23 -11.61
CA GLU A 120 2.35 -6.35 -12.52
C GLU A 120 3.68 -6.49 -11.78
N THR A 121 3.80 -5.86 -10.60
CA THR A 121 4.99 -6.01 -9.74
C THR A 121 5.14 -7.45 -9.25
N VAL A 122 4.07 -8.04 -8.71
CA VAL A 122 4.14 -9.41 -8.20
C VAL A 122 4.24 -10.44 -9.33
N ALA A 123 3.76 -10.11 -10.53
CA ALA A 123 3.91 -10.93 -11.72
C ALA A 123 5.38 -11.10 -12.17
N GLU A 124 6.27 -10.11 -11.91
CA GLU A 124 7.71 -10.24 -12.15
C GLU A 124 8.35 -11.35 -11.30
N TYR A 125 7.68 -11.72 -10.21
CA TYR A 125 8.06 -12.82 -9.33
C TYR A 125 7.29 -14.13 -9.64
N GLY A 126 6.51 -14.18 -10.73
CA GLY A 126 5.68 -15.32 -11.06
C GLY A 126 4.45 -15.50 -10.18
N ILE A 127 4.06 -14.47 -9.42
CA ILE A 127 2.91 -14.49 -8.52
C ILE A 127 1.68 -13.90 -9.25
N ASN A 128 0.56 -14.63 -9.22
CA ASN A 128 -0.70 -14.20 -9.85
C ASN A 128 -1.54 -13.34 -8.90
N GLY A 129 -1.27 -12.02 -8.90
CA GLY A 129 -2.05 -11.04 -8.14
C GLY A 129 -3.41 -10.75 -8.79
N ARG A 130 -4.45 -10.56 -7.95
CA ARG A 130 -5.83 -10.31 -8.40
C ARG A 130 -6.49 -9.20 -7.60
N ARG A 131 -7.52 -8.59 -8.18
CA ARG A 131 -8.49 -7.77 -7.46
C ARG A 131 -9.56 -8.65 -6.84
N LEU A 132 -10.02 -8.28 -5.65
CA LEU A 132 -11.18 -8.89 -5.01
C LEU A 132 -12.31 -7.86 -4.96
N GLU A 133 -13.46 -8.18 -5.50
CA GLU A 133 -14.61 -7.28 -5.51
C GLU A 133 -15.01 -6.88 -4.08
N GLY A 134 -15.25 -5.59 -3.87
CA GLY A 134 -15.59 -5.03 -2.56
C GLY A 134 -14.42 -4.92 -1.56
N ALA A 135 -13.19 -5.30 -1.96
CA ALA A 135 -12.03 -5.33 -1.05
C ALA A 135 -10.77 -4.75 -1.69
N THR A 136 -10.63 -3.42 -1.62
CA THR A 136 -9.49 -2.69 -2.18
C THR A 136 -8.15 -3.27 -1.75
N GLY A 137 -7.21 -3.35 -2.71
CA GLY A 137 -5.89 -3.93 -2.55
C GLY A 137 -5.65 -5.09 -3.50
N VAL A 138 -4.51 -5.74 -3.38
CA VAL A 138 -4.16 -6.89 -4.24
C VAL A 138 -4.11 -8.16 -3.40
N TRP A 139 -4.72 -9.18 -3.96
CA TRP A 139 -4.98 -10.45 -3.32
C TRP A 139 -4.45 -11.62 -4.15
N LEU A 140 -4.22 -12.73 -3.49
CA LEU A 140 -3.96 -14.03 -4.10
C LEU A 140 -5.04 -15.01 -3.68
N CYS A 141 -5.32 -16.00 -4.52
CA CYS A 141 -6.18 -17.13 -4.18
C CYS A 141 -5.65 -18.42 -4.80
N ASP A 142 -6.09 -19.54 -4.27
CA ASP A 142 -5.82 -20.84 -4.85
C ASP A 142 -7.02 -21.24 -5.69
N GLU A 143 -6.80 -21.69 -6.93
CA GLU A 143 -7.81 -22.30 -7.77
C GLU A 143 -7.86 -23.81 -7.48
N VAL A 144 -8.99 -24.28 -6.96
CA VAL A 144 -9.22 -25.68 -6.63
C VAL A 144 -10.29 -26.23 -7.57
N GLU A 145 -9.98 -27.31 -8.28
CA GLU A 145 -10.95 -28.03 -9.07
C GLU A 145 -11.71 -29.02 -8.19
N LEU A 146 -13.04 -28.90 -8.19
CA LEU A 146 -13.95 -29.79 -7.46
C LEU A 146 -14.17 -31.09 -8.22
N PRO A 147 -14.66 -32.17 -7.58
CA PRO A 147 -14.92 -33.45 -8.23
C PRO A 147 -15.92 -33.39 -9.41
N ASN A 148 -16.73 -32.36 -9.49
CA ASN A 148 -17.66 -32.08 -10.58
C ASN A 148 -17.02 -31.31 -11.76
N GLY A 149 -15.71 -31.01 -11.71
CA GLY A 149 -14.99 -30.23 -12.72
C GLY A 149 -15.12 -28.71 -12.57
N GLU A 150 -15.87 -28.23 -11.57
CA GLU A 150 -15.99 -26.80 -11.27
C GLU A 150 -14.74 -26.25 -10.61
N LYS A 151 -14.23 -25.10 -11.06
CA LYS A 151 -13.12 -24.38 -10.44
C LYS A 151 -13.63 -23.37 -9.44
N VAL A 152 -13.16 -23.45 -8.22
CA VAL A 152 -13.49 -22.51 -7.14
C VAL A 152 -12.24 -21.84 -6.61
N GLU A 153 -12.36 -20.56 -6.26
CA GLU A 153 -11.30 -19.78 -5.64
C GLU A 153 -11.39 -19.89 -4.12
N ARG A 154 -10.27 -20.25 -3.48
CA ARG A 154 -10.17 -20.42 -2.03
C ARG A 154 -8.91 -19.77 -1.47
N ASN A 155 -8.81 -19.74 -0.15
CA ASN A 155 -7.62 -19.26 0.57
C ASN A 155 -7.17 -17.86 0.13
N TRP A 156 -8.14 -16.95 0.03
CA TRP A 156 -7.87 -15.57 -0.29
C TRP A 156 -6.93 -14.94 0.74
N ARG A 157 -5.83 -14.33 0.27
CA ARG A 157 -4.82 -13.71 1.10
C ARG A 157 -4.32 -12.41 0.48
N LYS A 158 -4.27 -11.36 1.28
CA LYS A 158 -3.87 -10.02 0.81
C LYS A 158 -2.35 -9.93 0.78
N ILE A 159 -1.79 -9.52 -0.36
CA ILE A 159 -0.36 -9.23 -0.51
C ILE A 159 -0.06 -7.74 -0.44
N CYS A 160 -1.01 -6.88 -0.80
CA CYS A 160 -0.87 -5.43 -0.73
C CYS A 160 -2.15 -4.78 -0.21
N ALA A 161 -2.01 -3.97 0.83
CA ALA A 161 -3.07 -3.09 1.32
C ALA A 161 -2.98 -1.73 0.62
N ILE A 162 -4.14 -1.11 0.34
CA ILE A 162 -4.25 0.23 -0.23
C ILE A 162 -5.23 1.04 0.61
N GLY A 163 -4.77 2.21 1.06
CA GLY A 163 -5.59 3.16 1.80
C GLY A 163 -5.11 4.57 1.54
N VAL A 164 -5.90 5.37 0.85
CA VAL A 164 -5.54 6.70 0.38
C VAL A 164 -6.48 7.76 0.94
N LYS A 165 -6.03 9.00 0.91
CA LYS A 165 -6.81 10.22 1.06
C LYS A 165 -6.66 11.03 -0.21
N ALA A 166 -7.74 11.67 -0.65
CA ALA A 166 -7.70 12.68 -1.70
C ALA A 166 -8.46 13.92 -1.25
N SER A 167 -7.92 15.08 -1.52
CA SER A 167 -8.59 16.37 -1.30
C SER A 167 -8.20 17.31 -2.43
N ARG A 168 -9.18 17.93 -3.05
CA ARG A 168 -8.99 18.81 -4.21
C ARG A 168 -8.09 18.17 -5.29
N PHE A 169 -8.36 16.90 -5.62
CA PHE A 169 -7.59 16.07 -6.57
C PHE A 169 -6.13 15.76 -6.18
N VAL A 170 -5.61 16.23 -5.05
CA VAL A 170 -4.28 15.82 -4.56
C VAL A 170 -4.42 14.61 -3.63
N THR A 171 -3.54 13.62 -3.83
CA THR A 171 -3.53 12.37 -3.05
C THR A 171 -2.53 12.38 -1.92
N MET A 172 -2.77 11.56 -0.90
CA MET A 172 -1.89 11.31 0.24
C MET A 172 -2.09 9.90 0.76
N HIS A 173 -1.12 9.37 1.51
CA HIS A 173 -1.02 7.95 1.85
C HIS A 173 -0.83 7.10 0.59
N GLY A 174 -1.21 5.83 0.59
CA GLY A 174 -0.96 5.02 -0.59
C GLY A 174 -1.14 3.52 -0.35
N LEU A 175 -0.08 2.77 -0.54
CA LEU A 175 -0.10 1.32 -0.51
C LEU A 175 1.04 0.73 0.34
N ALA A 176 0.84 -0.51 0.77
CA ALA A 176 1.79 -1.29 1.55
C ALA A 176 1.87 -2.70 0.98
N LEU A 177 2.95 -2.99 0.25
CA LEU A 177 3.24 -4.29 -0.34
C LEU A 177 4.10 -5.12 0.62
N ASN A 178 3.60 -6.26 1.02
CA ASN A 178 4.36 -7.21 1.82
C ASN A 178 5.42 -7.90 0.96
N ALA A 179 6.67 -7.44 1.01
CA ALA A 179 7.80 -8.10 0.32
C ALA A 179 8.39 -9.21 1.20
N ALA A 180 9.02 -8.86 2.32
CA ALA A 180 9.58 -9.78 3.31
C ALA A 180 9.01 -9.56 4.72
N THR A 181 7.85 -8.99 4.82
CA THR A 181 7.17 -8.60 6.07
C THR A 181 6.94 -9.81 6.97
N ASP A 182 7.27 -9.69 8.27
CA ASP A 182 6.86 -10.69 9.27
C ASP A 182 5.34 -10.64 9.46
N LEU A 183 4.67 -11.64 8.90
CA LEU A 183 3.21 -11.72 8.90
C LEU A 183 2.58 -12.00 10.26
N LYS A 184 3.39 -12.34 11.28
CA LYS A 184 2.90 -12.52 12.66
C LYS A 184 2.29 -11.24 13.24
N TRP A 185 2.74 -10.07 12.80
CA TRP A 185 2.18 -8.79 13.20
C TRP A 185 0.69 -8.66 12.83
N PHE A 186 0.27 -9.26 11.73
CA PHE A 186 -1.15 -9.25 11.32
C PHE A 186 -2.06 -10.13 12.18
N THR A 187 -1.52 -11.04 13.00
CA THR A 187 -2.32 -11.83 13.94
C THR A 187 -2.84 -11.01 15.11
N MET A 188 -2.34 -9.79 15.30
CA MET A 188 -2.73 -8.86 16.37
C MET A 188 -3.83 -7.89 15.95
N ILE A 189 -4.34 -8.04 14.73
CA ILE A 189 -5.43 -7.22 14.19
C ILE A 189 -6.41 -8.07 13.38
N ASN A 190 -7.64 -7.55 13.21
CA ASN A 190 -8.60 -8.05 12.22
C ASN A 190 -8.67 -7.06 11.05
N PRO A 191 -7.79 -7.18 10.04
CA PRO A 191 -7.76 -6.19 8.96
C PRO A 191 -9.05 -6.24 8.14
N CYS A 192 -9.73 -5.10 8.02
CA CYS A 192 -10.98 -4.94 7.27
C CYS A 192 -12.14 -5.84 7.72
N GLY A 193 -12.12 -6.40 8.94
CA GLY A 193 -13.18 -7.29 9.44
C GLY A 193 -13.29 -8.64 8.71
N PHE A 194 -12.36 -8.98 7.84
CA PHE A 194 -12.32 -10.29 7.17
C PHE A 194 -11.72 -11.34 8.08
N ILE A 195 -12.58 -12.19 8.65
CA ILE A 195 -12.16 -13.30 9.54
C ILE A 195 -11.71 -14.52 8.71
N ASP A 196 -12.17 -14.60 7.46
CA ASP A 196 -11.98 -15.74 6.55
C ASP A 196 -10.81 -15.56 5.56
N LYS A 197 -10.11 -14.42 5.58
CA LYS A 197 -9.05 -14.08 4.63
C LYS A 197 -7.72 -13.87 5.33
N GLY A 198 -6.67 -14.40 4.71
CA GLY A 198 -5.30 -14.29 5.24
C GLY A 198 -4.53 -13.08 4.71
N VAL A 199 -3.26 -13.04 5.12
CA VAL A 199 -2.23 -12.16 4.56
C VAL A 199 -1.06 -12.98 4.08
N THR A 200 -0.35 -12.46 3.08
CA THR A 200 0.84 -13.09 2.51
C THR A 200 1.90 -12.06 2.16
N SER A 201 3.07 -12.53 1.73
CA SER A 201 4.18 -11.70 1.25
C SER A 201 4.84 -12.35 0.04
N ILE A 202 5.61 -11.58 -0.73
CA ILE A 202 6.37 -12.11 -1.87
C ILE A 202 7.31 -13.24 -1.40
N THR A 203 8.06 -13.01 -0.33
CA THR A 203 8.96 -13.99 0.28
C THR A 203 8.25 -15.30 0.66
N LYS A 204 7.05 -15.20 1.25
CA LYS A 204 6.27 -16.38 1.63
C LYS A 204 5.81 -17.21 0.42
N GLU A 205 5.34 -16.53 -0.63
CA GLU A 205 4.86 -17.21 -1.86
C GLU A 205 6.01 -17.86 -2.64
N LEU A 206 7.20 -17.25 -2.63
CA LEU A 206 8.36 -17.75 -3.37
C LEU A 206 9.21 -18.75 -2.59
N GLY A 207 9.14 -18.77 -1.26
CA GLY A 207 10.06 -19.53 -0.40
C GLY A 207 11.51 -19.01 -0.43
N ARG A 208 11.74 -17.78 -0.95
CA ARG A 208 13.03 -17.07 -0.91
C ARG A 208 12.83 -15.61 -0.53
N GLU A 209 13.86 -15.01 0.04
CA GLU A 209 13.82 -13.61 0.44
C GLU A 209 13.78 -12.67 -0.78
N VAL A 210 12.94 -11.63 -0.68
CA VAL A 210 12.87 -10.51 -1.60
C VAL A 210 12.92 -9.24 -0.77
N ASN A 211 14.02 -8.49 -0.89
CA ASN A 211 14.23 -7.31 -0.04
C ASN A 211 13.49 -6.07 -0.54
N PHE A 212 13.47 -5.03 0.32
CA PHE A 212 12.82 -3.76 0.06
C PHE A 212 13.32 -3.09 -1.24
N ASP A 213 14.64 -3.04 -1.45
CA ASP A 213 15.21 -2.33 -2.60
C ASP A 213 14.82 -2.98 -3.92
N GLU A 214 14.86 -4.31 -3.99
CA GLU A 214 14.43 -5.07 -5.17
C GLU A 214 12.96 -4.79 -5.49
N ALA A 215 12.07 -5.00 -4.52
CA ALA A 215 10.64 -4.87 -4.72
C ALA A 215 10.21 -3.42 -5.00
N SER A 216 10.79 -2.44 -4.31
CA SER A 216 10.45 -1.02 -4.50
C SER A 216 10.87 -0.48 -5.87
N ARG A 217 12.00 -0.94 -6.42
CA ARG A 217 12.46 -0.55 -7.76
C ARG A 217 11.56 -1.12 -8.86
N VAL A 218 11.12 -2.37 -8.71
CA VAL A 218 10.15 -2.97 -9.63
C VAL A 218 8.83 -2.20 -9.57
N LEU A 219 8.32 -1.96 -8.37
CA LEU A 219 7.07 -1.22 -8.17
C LEU A 219 7.15 0.20 -8.75
N CYS A 220 8.26 0.92 -8.55
CA CYS A 220 8.45 2.24 -9.12
C CYS A 220 8.31 2.24 -10.65
N LYS A 221 8.95 1.29 -11.34
CA LYS A 221 8.85 1.17 -12.80
C LYS A 221 7.40 0.94 -13.26
N LYS A 222 6.64 0.09 -12.55
CA LYS A 222 5.24 -0.20 -12.89
C LYS A 222 4.33 1.01 -12.63
N LEU A 223 4.55 1.73 -11.52
CA LEU A 223 3.81 2.96 -11.23
C LEU A 223 4.04 4.03 -12.30
N LEU A 224 5.30 4.30 -12.66
CA LEU A 224 5.62 5.28 -13.70
C LEU A 224 4.98 4.91 -15.04
N ALA A 225 5.06 3.65 -15.45
CA ALA A 225 4.47 3.18 -16.69
C ALA A 225 2.94 3.31 -16.70
N ASN A 226 2.27 2.89 -15.63
CA ASN A 226 0.81 2.88 -15.54
C ASN A 226 0.19 4.28 -15.36
N PHE A 227 0.91 5.19 -14.70
CA PHE A 227 0.55 6.61 -14.63
C PHE A 227 1.00 7.42 -15.85
N LYS A 228 1.81 6.84 -16.75
CA LYS A 228 2.45 7.52 -17.88
C LYS A 228 3.28 8.73 -17.44
N LEU A 229 4.05 8.54 -16.39
CA LEU A 229 4.93 9.54 -15.79
C LEU A 229 6.39 9.26 -16.14
N GLU A 230 7.17 10.32 -16.26
CA GLU A 230 8.61 10.28 -16.35
C GLU A 230 9.21 10.67 -15.00
N ARG A 231 10.29 10.00 -14.62
CA ARG A 231 11.02 10.35 -13.41
C ARG A 231 11.85 11.59 -13.68
N GLU A 232 11.73 12.61 -12.82
CA GLU A 232 12.63 13.76 -12.83
C GLU A 232 14.05 13.30 -12.46
N GLN A 233 15.05 13.77 -13.23
CA GLN A 233 16.46 13.37 -13.07
C GLN A 233 17.15 14.07 -11.90
#